data_dc7fc67885443f0b6f03674218a86774
#
_entry.id   dc7fc67885443f0b6f03674218a86774
#
_cell.length_a   1.000
_cell.length_b   1.000
_cell.length_c   1.000
_cell.angle_alpha   90.00
_cell.angle_beta   90.00
_cell.angle_gamma   90.00
#
_symmetry.space_group_name_H-M   'P 1'
#
loop_
_entity.id
_entity.type
_entity.pdbx_description
1 polymer ?
#
loop_
_entity_poly.entity_id
_entity_poly.type
_entity_poly.pdbx_seq_one_letter_code
_entity_poly.pdbx_strand_id
1 'polypeptide(L)'
;MYKRQAETGKNRVEEAEKASSKAVKAAIDYIRENYKKQISIEELAKLCHMSDGHFCRMFKKYTFKTPVQYMNSVRLSAAMDLLTRTDRKVLDIALDTGFNSLSYFIGVFKQGLGCTPTQFRRH
;
A
#
# COMPACT_ATOMS: atom_id res chain seq x y z
N MET A 1 39.10 21.82 -3.90
CA MET A 1 38.79 20.77 -4.86
C MET A 1 38.22 19.53 -4.21
N TYR A 2 38.81 19.02 -3.15
CA TYR A 2 38.30 17.82 -2.46
C TYR A 2 36.91 18.02 -1.89
N LYS A 3 36.65 19.20 -1.33
CA LYS A 3 35.32 19.50 -0.76
C LYS A 3 34.23 19.51 -1.82
N ARG A 4 34.53 20.03 -3.02
CA ARG A 4 33.57 20.03 -4.14
C ARG A 4 33.21 18.60 -4.59
N GLN A 5 34.23 17.72 -4.69
CA GLN A 5 33.98 16.33 -5.10
C GLN A 5 33.17 15.59 -4.06
N ALA A 6 33.47 15.78 -2.78
CA ALA A 6 32.73 15.19 -1.69
C ALA A 6 31.28 15.69 -1.66
N GLU A 7 31.10 17.00 -1.84
CA GLU A 7 29.76 17.61 -1.88
C GLU A 7 28.96 17.11 -3.07
N THR A 8 29.60 16.97 -4.24
CA THR A 8 28.95 16.46 -5.44
C THR A 8 28.48 15.00 -5.23
N GLY A 9 29.31 14.17 -4.62
CA GLY A 9 28.95 12.79 -4.31
C GLY A 9 27.81 12.72 -3.31
N LYS A 10 27.85 13.53 -2.27
CA LYS A 10 26.79 13.63 -1.27
C LYS A 10 25.48 14.10 -1.90
N ASN A 11 25.53 15.11 -2.76
CA ASN A 11 24.37 15.63 -3.46
C ASN A 11 23.72 14.58 -4.36
N ARG A 12 24.51 13.75 -5.02
CA ARG A 12 24.01 12.65 -5.86
C ARG A 12 23.24 11.61 -5.03
N VAL A 13 23.76 11.26 -3.86
CA VAL A 13 23.09 10.34 -2.93
C VAL A 13 21.79 10.94 -2.44
N GLU A 14 21.82 12.19 -2.02
CA GLU A 14 20.64 12.90 -1.56
C GLU A 14 19.58 13.02 -2.66
N GLU A 15 19.99 13.33 -3.89
CA GLU A 15 19.09 13.40 -5.03
C GLU A 15 18.47 12.03 -5.36
N ALA A 16 19.27 10.97 -5.30
CA ALA A 16 18.77 9.61 -5.54
C ALA A 16 17.76 9.22 -4.48
N GLU A 17 18.02 9.55 -3.21
CA GLU A 17 17.08 9.28 -2.12
C GLU A 17 15.79 10.08 -2.27
N LYS A 18 15.88 11.36 -2.64
CA LYS A 18 14.70 12.19 -2.91
C LYS A 18 13.88 11.64 -4.06
N ALA A 19 14.54 11.20 -5.14
CA ALA A 19 13.86 10.60 -6.29
C ALA A 19 13.14 9.32 -5.91
N SER A 20 13.77 8.45 -5.12
CA SER A 20 13.17 7.20 -4.66
C SER A 20 12.00 7.45 -3.73
N SER A 21 12.14 8.39 -2.79
CA SER A 21 11.07 8.78 -1.88
C SER A 21 9.87 9.35 -2.63
N LYS A 22 10.12 10.19 -3.61
CA LYS A 22 9.07 10.78 -4.46
C LYS A 22 8.36 9.72 -5.29
N ALA A 23 9.09 8.75 -5.84
CA ALA A 23 8.51 7.65 -6.60
C ALA A 23 7.62 6.79 -5.72
N VAL A 24 8.07 6.46 -4.50
CA VAL A 24 7.26 5.69 -3.54
C VAL A 24 5.99 6.46 -3.17
N LYS A 25 6.10 7.78 -2.97
CA LYS A 25 4.92 8.61 -2.70
C LYS A 25 3.91 8.54 -3.85
N ALA A 26 4.39 8.57 -5.10
CA ALA A 26 3.53 8.44 -6.27
C ALA A 26 2.80 7.09 -6.27
N ALA A 27 3.49 6.01 -5.89
CA ALA A 27 2.88 4.69 -5.77
C ALA A 27 1.81 4.67 -4.66
N ILE A 28 2.09 5.30 -3.53
CA ILE A 28 1.13 5.41 -2.42
C ILE A 28 -0.13 6.15 -2.89
N ASP A 29 0.03 7.27 -3.56
CA ASP A 29 -1.09 8.06 -4.07
C ASP A 29 -1.91 7.24 -5.07
N TYR A 30 -1.24 6.51 -5.95
CA TYR A 30 -1.91 5.64 -6.92
C TYR A 30 -2.72 4.55 -6.21
N ILE A 31 -2.16 3.92 -5.19
CA ILE A 31 -2.85 2.90 -4.40
C ILE A 31 -4.11 3.49 -3.73
N ARG A 32 -3.97 4.65 -3.12
CA ARG A 32 -5.10 5.30 -2.43
C ARG A 32 -6.22 5.69 -3.38
N GLU A 33 -5.89 6.07 -4.60
CA GLU A 33 -6.88 6.45 -5.61
C GLU A 33 -7.50 5.24 -6.30
N ASN A 34 -6.82 4.09 -6.32
CA ASN A 34 -7.21 2.94 -7.14
C ASN A 34 -7.36 1.63 -6.34
N TYR A 35 -7.43 1.67 -5.03
CA TYR A 35 -7.43 0.45 -4.20
C TYR A 35 -8.61 -0.47 -4.49
N LYS A 36 -9.70 0.04 -5.03
CA LYS A 36 -10.90 -0.76 -5.34
C LYS A 36 -10.68 -1.73 -6.50
N LYS A 37 -9.70 -1.45 -7.35
CA LYS A 37 -9.38 -2.33 -8.47
C LYS A 37 -8.13 -3.14 -8.18
N GLN A 38 -7.87 -4.13 -9.03
CA GLN A 38 -6.67 -4.95 -8.91
C GLN A 38 -5.46 -4.14 -9.33
N ILE A 39 -4.42 -4.15 -8.49
CA ILE A 39 -3.16 -3.44 -8.74
C ILE A 39 -2.04 -4.46 -8.64
N SER A 40 -1.21 -4.56 -9.68
CA SER A 40 -0.07 -5.46 -9.67
C SER A 40 1.20 -4.74 -9.23
N ILE A 41 2.16 -5.49 -8.71
CA ILE A 41 3.49 -4.96 -8.39
C ILE A 41 4.16 -4.41 -9.64
N GLU A 42 4.02 -5.11 -10.77
CA GLU A 42 4.59 -4.69 -12.05
C GLU A 42 4.07 -3.30 -12.46
N GLU A 43 2.79 -3.08 -12.30
CA GLU A 43 2.14 -1.80 -12.60
C GLU A 43 2.73 -0.66 -11.75
N LEU A 44 2.88 -0.90 -10.46
CA LEU A 44 3.45 0.10 -9.54
C LEU A 44 4.94 0.35 -9.82
N ALA A 45 5.69 -0.72 -10.09
CA ALA A 45 7.11 -0.59 -10.41
C ALA A 45 7.32 0.23 -11.70
N LYS A 46 6.50 -0.01 -12.72
CA LYS A 46 6.54 0.78 -13.95
C LYS A 46 6.24 2.25 -13.69
N LEU A 47 5.25 2.53 -12.87
CA LEU A 47 4.92 3.89 -12.47
C LEU A 47 6.11 4.61 -11.84
N CYS A 48 6.92 3.87 -11.09
CA CYS A 48 8.10 4.39 -10.39
C CYS A 48 9.38 4.31 -11.22
N HIS A 49 9.33 3.78 -12.45
CA HIS A 49 10.50 3.57 -13.31
C HIS A 49 11.53 2.67 -12.65
N MET A 50 11.08 1.62 -11.96
CA MET A 50 11.91 0.67 -11.23
C MET A 50 11.60 -0.75 -11.66
N SER A 51 12.56 -1.67 -11.43
CA SER A 51 12.29 -3.09 -11.51
C SER A 51 11.38 -3.48 -10.34
N ASP A 52 10.69 -4.61 -10.47
CA ASP A 52 9.79 -5.11 -9.42
C ASP A 52 10.51 -5.25 -8.08
N GLY A 53 11.70 -5.87 -8.09
CA GLY A 53 12.49 -6.08 -6.87
C GLY A 53 12.97 -4.78 -6.24
N HIS A 54 13.45 -3.86 -7.07
CA HIS A 54 13.91 -2.55 -6.58
C HIS A 54 12.74 -1.76 -5.98
N PHE A 55 11.60 -1.76 -6.67
CA PHE A 55 10.40 -1.10 -6.17
C PHE A 55 9.98 -1.65 -4.80
N CYS A 56 9.91 -2.98 -4.67
CA CYS A 56 9.50 -3.60 -3.41
C CYS A 56 10.44 -3.22 -2.25
N ARG A 57 11.76 -3.21 -2.51
CA ARG A 57 12.73 -2.82 -1.49
C ARG A 57 12.58 -1.35 -1.09
N MET A 58 12.42 -0.47 -2.07
CA MET A 58 12.26 0.96 -1.80
C MET A 58 10.93 1.24 -1.08
N PHE A 59 9.87 0.59 -1.50
CA PHE A 59 8.56 0.75 -0.88
C PHE A 59 8.62 0.36 0.60
N LYS A 60 9.21 -0.80 0.92
CA LYS A 60 9.36 -1.26 2.30
C LYS A 60 10.29 -0.36 3.11
N LYS A 61 11.35 0.17 2.48
CA LYS A 61 12.27 1.08 3.15
C LYS A 61 11.56 2.34 3.65
N TYR A 62 10.66 2.91 2.84
CA TYR A 62 10.02 4.18 3.17
C TYR A 62 8.68 4.02 3.92
N THR A 63 7.99 2.89 3.76
CA THR A 63 6.68 2.69 4.38
C THR A 63 6.69 1.67 5.52
N PHE A 64 7.76 0.90 5.66
CA PHE A 64 7.89 -0.22 6.59
C PHE A 64 6.91 -1.36 6.32
N LYS A 65 6.28 -1.35 5.14
CA LYS A 65 5.34 -2.37 4.70
C LYS A 65 5.66 -2.78 3.26
N THR A 66 5.36 -4.04 2.93
CA THR A 66 5.40 -4.44 1.52
C THR A 66 4.25 -3.75 0.77
N PRO A 67 4.33 -3.62 -0.56
CA PRO A 67 3.22 -3.03 -1.32
C PRO A 67 1.89 -3.75 -1.08
N VAL A 68 1.88 -5.09 -1.00
CA VAL A 68 0.66 -5.86 -0.73
C VAL A 68 0.11 -5.56 0.66
N GLN A 69 0.98 -5.51 1.68
CA GLN A 69 0.56 -5.15 3.03
C GLN A 69 -0.05 -3.75 3.07
N TYR A 70 0.55 -2.82 2.34
CA TYR A 70 0.04 -1.45 2.27
C TYR A 70 -1.32 -1.40 1.57
N MET A 71 -1.47 -2.07 0.43
CA MET A 71 -2.75 -2.14 -0.27
C MET A 71 -3.84 -2.73 0.63
N ASN A 72 -3.50 -3.81 1.33
CA ASN A 72 -4.45 -4.43 2.25
C ASN A 72 -4.83 -3.50 3.40
N SER A 73 -3.90 -2.71 3.92
CA SER A 73 -4.21 -1.75 4.99
C SER A 73 -5.17 -0.66 4.53
N VAL A 74 -5.01 -0.17 3.30
CA VAL A 74 -5.91 0.82 2.71
C VAL A 74 -7.30 0.22 2.52
N ARG A 75 -7.37 -0.99 1.98
CA ARG A 75 -8.64 -1.70 1.77
C ARG A 75 -9.35 -2.01 3.08
N LEU A 76 -8.60 -2.44 4.09
CA LEU A 76 -9.17 -2.72 5.42
C LEU A 76 -9.74 -1.46 6.06
N SER A 77 -9.06 -0.34 5.95
CA SER A 77 -9.55 0.93 6.48
C SER A 77 -10.89 1.31 5.85
N ALA A 78 -11.00 1.18 4.54
CA ALA A 78 -12.26 1.43 3.83
C ALA A 78 -13.35 0.45 4.26
N ALA A 79 -13.01 -0.82 4.43
CA ALA A 79 -13.96 -1.84 4.86
C ALA A 79 -14.47 -1.59 6.28
N MET A 80 -13.59 -1.22 7.20
CA MET A 80 -13.96 -0.88 8.57
C MET A 80 -14.99 0.25 8.60
N ASP A 81 -14.78 1.26 7.78
CA ASP A 81 -15.70 2.39 7.68
C ASP A 81 -17.09 1.93 7.21
N LEU A 82 -17.15 1.10 6.17
CA LEU A 82 -18.42 0.56 5.67
C LEU A 82 -19.09 -0.38 6.66
N LEU A 83 -18.32 -1.19 7.39
CA LEU A 83 -18.85 -2.09 8.41
C LEU A 83 -19.53 -1.33 9.55
N THR A 84 -19.00 -0.18 9.91
CA THR A 84 -19.55 0.62 11.02
C THR A 84 -20.68 1.55 10.59
N ARG A 85 -20.62 2.05 9.36
CA ARG A 85 -21.58 3.07 8.89
C ARG A 85 -22.75 2.51 8.10
N THR A 86 -22.71 1.27 7.66
CA THR A 86 -23.74 0.67 6.81
C THR A 86 -24.16 -0.70 7.33
N ASP A 87 -25.29 -1.17 6.83
CA ASP A 87 -25.78 -2.54 7.08
C ASP A 87 -25.47 -3.45 5.89
N ARG A 88 -24.58 -3.04 4.99
CA ARG A 88 -24.24 -3.81 3.79
C ARG A 88 -23.65 -5.16 4.16
N LYS A 89 -23.87 -6.14 3.31
CA LYS A 89 -23.35 -7.49 3.51
C LYS A 89 -21.83 -7.50 3.50
N VAL A 90 -21.23 -8.32 4.35
CA VAL A 90 -19.77 -8.45 4.44
C VAL A 90 -19.16 -8.80 3.08
N LEU A 91 -19.79 -9.70 2.30
CA LEU A 91 -19.32 -10.04 0.96
C LEU A 91 -19.28 -8.80 0.05
N ASP A 92 -20.33 -8.01 0.06
CA ASP A 92 -20.41 -6.81 -0.78
C ASP A 92 -19.34 -5.79 -0.38
N ILE A 93 -19.11 -5.62 0.91
CA ILE A 93 -18.06 -4.74 1.42
C ILE A 93 -16.68 -5.23 0.98
N ALA A 94 -16.42 -6.54 1.07
CA ALA A 94 -15.15 -7.11 0.64
C ALA A 94 -14.87 -6.80 -0.84
N LEU A 95 -15.84 -7.05 -1.70
CA LEU A 95 -15.69 -6.84 -3.15
C LEU A 95 -15.56 -5.34 -3.48
N ASP A 96 -16.37 -4.50 -2.86
CA ASP A 96 -16.35 -3.04 -3.12
C ASP A 96 -15.07 -2.38 -2.63
N THR A 97 -14.37 -2.96 -1.68
CA THR A 97 -13.11 -2.42 -1.18
C THR A 97 -11.88 -3.05 -1.83
N GLY A 98 -12.08 -3.86 -2.87
CA GLY A 98 -10.99 -4.36 -3.71
C GLY A 98 -10.48 -5.76 -3.38
N PHE A 99 -11.11 -6.46 -2.45
CA PHE A 99 -10.74 -7.85 -2.16
C PHE A 99 -11.39 -8.78 -3.20
N ASN A 100 -10.63 -9.76 -3.67
CA ASN A 100 -11.09 -10.69 -4.70
C ASN A 100 -12.00 -11.80 -4.17
N SER A 101 -11.90 -12.11 -2.89
CA SER A 101 -12.71 -13.17 -2.29
C SER A 101 -13.02 -12.86 -0.85
N LEU A 102 -14.14 -13.40 -0.39
CA LEU A 102 -14.55 -13.27 1.00
C LEU A 102 -13.56 -13.96 1.94
N SER A 103 -13.07 -15.15 1.57
CA SER A 103 -12.07 -15.89 2.35
C SER A 103 -10.80 -15.09 2.59
N TYR A 104 -10.27 -14.50 1.53
CA TYR A 104 -9.06 -13.69 1.63
C TYR A 104 -9.31 -12.46 2.52
N PHE A 105 -10.44 -11.79 2.31
CA PHE A 105 -10.82 -10.63 3.11
C PHE A 105 -10.90 -10.99 4.60
N ILE A 106 -11.59 -12.05 4.94
CA ILE A 106 -11.74 -12.49 6.34
C ILE A 106 -10.37 -12.79 6.96
N GLY A 107 -9.50 -13.49 6.22
CA GLY A 107 -8.16 -13.81 6.69
C GLY A 107 -7.31 -12.57 6.96
N VAL A 108 -7.30 -11.63 6.02
CA VAL A 108 -6.55 -10.38 6.16
C VAL A 108 -7.11 -9.54 7.31
N PHE A 109 -8.44 -9.47 7.41
CA PHE A 109 -9.12 -8.70 8.46
C PHE A 109 -8.79 -9.26 9.85
N LYS A 110 -8.92 -10.57 10.00
CA LYS A 110 -8.64 -11.24 11.28
C LYS A 110 -7.18 -11.10 11.68
N GLN A 111 -6.26 -11.25 10.73
CA GLN A 111 -4.83 -11.08 10.99
C GLN A 111 -4.50 -9.65 11.41
N GLY A 112 -5.11 -8.66 10.77
CA GLY A 112 -4.83 -7.26 11.05
C GLY A 112 -5.52 -6.72 12.30
N LEU A 113 -6.74 -7.17 12.58
CA LEU A 113 -7.58 -6.58 13.64
C LEU A 113 -7.88 -7.54 14.78
N GLY A 114 -7.50 -8.82 14.67
CA GLY A 114 -7.71 -9.80 15.73
C GLY A 114 -9.13 -10.32 15.87
N CYS A 115 -10.04 -9.94 14.99
CA CYS A 115 -11.42 -10.40 15.00
C CYS A 115 -11.96 -10.48 13.56
N THR A 116 -13.08 -11.17 13.38
CA THR A 116 -13.74 -11.27 12.08
C THR A 116 -14.50 -9.97 11.76
N PRO A 117 -14.80 -9.71 10.49
CA PRO A 117 -15.62 -8.55 10.13
C PRO A 117 -16.98 -8.53 10.83
N THR A 118 -17.62 -9.69 10.99
CA THR A 118 -18.89 -9.78 11.68
C THR A 118 -18.77 -9.44 13.16
N GLN A 119 -17.72 -9.93 13.80
CA GLN A 119 -17.43 -9.58 15.21
C GLN A 119 -17.14 -8.09 15.36
N PHE A 120 -16.38 -7.54 14.43
CA PHE A 120 -16.06 -6.11 14.42
C PHE A 120 -17.33 -5.24 14.33
N ARG A 121 -18.27 -5.63 13.45
CA ARG A 121 -19.53 -4.90 13.26
C ARG A 121 -20.39 -4.86 14.53
N ARG A 122 -20.32 -5.92 15.34
CA ARG A 122 -21.12 -6.03 16.57
C ARG A 122 -20.59 -5.14 17.68
N HIS A 123 -19.37 -4.71 17.59
CA HIS A 123 -18.78 -3.80 18.57
C HIS A 123 -18.86 -2.36 18.11
#